data_d877d5cdacfc922fb2d6701177afe1b3
#
_entry.id   d877d5cdacfc922fb2d6701177afe1b3
#
_cell.length_a   1.000
_cell.length_b   1.000
_cell.length_c   1.000
_cell.angle_alpha   90.00
_cell.angle_beta   90.00
_cell.angle_gamma   90.00
#
_symmetry.space_group_name_H-M   'P 1'
#
loop_
_entity.id
_entity.type
_entity.pdbx_description
1 polymer ?
#
loop_
_entity_poly.entity_id
_entity_poly.type
_entity_poly.pdbx_seq_one_letter_code
_entity_poly.pdbx_strand_id
1 'polypeptide(L)'
;FKDRHDAISLSLHCETAEIMAAYTKLVQQEGRLTGLKAYSAARPPHSEGLAICIASYLAHETNCVNINLLHLTSRKAVEAALKMAKAFPHVNFRREVTVGHLLLDYDAPTGVLAKVNPPIRSRADVEYLWQTLLDGKLDWVCSDHACCRHEMKVDAKQPGEVFMGKSGFGGTEYLLSGVASEGRKRGLSWNRIAELTSWNAAERFGLKSKGDIAAGYD
;
A
#
# COMPACT_ATOMS: atom_id res chain seq x y z
N PHE A 1 7.73 -19.66 12.99
CA PHE A 1 6.73 -18.60 13.14
C PHE A 1 5.58 -19.03 14.05
N LYS A 2 5.04 -20.24 13.85
CA LYS A 2 3.88 -20.77 14.56
C LYS A 2 3.95 -20.63 16.08
N ASP A 3 5.11 -20.89 16.69
CA ASP A 3 5.29 -20.87 18.15
C ASP A 3 5.46 -19.45 18.71
N ARG A 4 5.45 -18.40 17.89
CA ARG A 4 5.64 -17.00 18.27
C ARG A 4 4.66 -16.04 17.59
N HIS A 5 3.61 -16.56 16.98
CA HIS A 5 2.66 -15.77 16.18
C HIS A 5 1.81 -14.79 17.02
N ASP A 6 1.69 -15.03 18.30
CA ASP A 6 1.03 -14.14 19.25
C ASP A 6 1.89 -12.92 19.65
N ALA A 7 3.24 -13.06 19.56
CA ALA A 7 4.19 -12.02 19.92
C ALA A 7 4.72 -11.20 18.73
N ILE A 8 4.52 -11.68 17.48
CA ILE A 8 4.99 -11.03 16.25
C ILE A 8 3.87 -10.91 15.23
N SER A 9 4.02 -9.99 14.29
CA SER A 9 3.10 -9.84 13.16
C SER A 9 3.76 -10.19 11.83
N LEU A 10 2.98 -10.78 10.91
CA LEU A 10 3.40 -11.07 9.56
C LEU A 10 2.94 -9.96 8.62
N SER A 11 3.87 -9.31 7.96
CA SER A 11 3.61 -8.25 6.97
C SER A 11 3.68 -8.80 5.56
N LEU A 12 2.62 -8.62 4.77
CA LEU A 12 2.44 -9.29 3.49
C LEU A 12 2.24 -8.28 2.35
N HIS A 13 3.11 -8.35 1.36
CA HIS A 13 2.87 -7.81 0.03
C HIS A 13 1.91 -8.75 -0.72
N CYS A 14 0.75 -8.25 -1.12
CA CYS A 14 -0.31 -9.07 -1.69
C CYS A 14 -0.52 -8.76 -3.17
N GLU A 15 0.09 -9.52 -4.07
CA GLU A 15 -0.18 -9.54 -5.51
C GLU A 15 0.01 -10.96 -6.04
N THR A 16 -0.92 -11.45 -6.89
CA THR A 16 -0.86 -12.79 -7.48
C THR A 16 0.00 -12.79 -8.73
N ALA A 17 1.15 -13.48 -8.67
CA ALA A 17 2.17 -13.47 -9.72
C ALA A 17 1.66 -13.95 -11.08
N GLU A 18 0.86 -14.99 -11.10
CA GLU A 18 0.28 -15.59 -12.32
C GLU A 18 -0.65 -14.61 -13.05
N ILE A 19 -1.48 -13.88 -12.30
CA ILE A 19 -2.34 -12.84 -12.86
C ILE A 19 -1.49 -11.72 -13.46
N MET A 20 -0.49 -11.25 -12.72
CA MET A 20 0.41 -10.20 -13.21
C MET A 20 1.15 -10.63 -14.48
N ALA A 21 1.65 -11.86 -14.54
CA ALA A 21 2.35 -12.38 -15.71
C ALA A 21 1.44 -12.43 -16.95
N ALA A 22 0.20 -12.91 -16.78
CA ALA A 22 -0.79 -12.98 -17.86
C ALA A 22 -1.19 -11.57 -18.37
N TYR A 23 -1.51 -10.67 -17.44
CA TYR A 23 -1.91 -9.30 -17.81
C TYR A 23 -0.76 -8.46 -18.37
N THR A 24 0.47 -8.67 -17.92
CA THR A 24 1.64 -8.00 -18.51
C THR A 24 1.77 -8.37 -19.99
N LYS A 25 1.68 -9.65 -20.35
CA LYS A 25 1.70 -10.09 -21.75
C LYS A 25 0.56 -9.47 -22.56
N LEU A 26 -0.65 -9.49 -22.02
CA LEU A 26 -1.84 -8.94 -22.69
C LEU A 26 -1.68 -7.45 -22.98
N VAL A 27 -1.31 -6.66 -21.96
CA VAL A 27 -1.14 -5.20 -22.09
C VAL A 27 -0.03 -4.84 -23.08
N GLN A 28 1.08 -5.56 -23.05
CA GLN A 28 2.18 -5.35 -24.01
C GLN A 28 1.80 -5.74 -25.43
N GLN A 29 1.06 -6.84 -25.63
CA GLN A 29 0.58 -7.26 -26.95
C GLN A 29 -0.46 -6.29 -27.55
N GLU A 30 -1.37 -5.78 -26.72
CA GLU A 30 -2.36 -4.81 -27.18
C GLU A 30 -1.75 -3.44 -27.53
N GLY A 31 -0.72 -3.01 -26.80
CA GLY A 31 -0.01 -1.76 -27.04
C GLY A 31 -0.85 -0.48 -26.95
N ARG A 32 -2.06 -0.55 -26.39
CA ARG A 32 -3.01 0.58 -26.32
C ARG A 32 -2.73 1.55 -25.19
N LEU A 33 -2.13 1.07 -24.12
CA LEU A 33 -1.82 1.84 -22.91
C LEU A 33 -0.32 2.07 -22.81
N THR A 34 0.06 3.20 -22.23
CA THR A 34 1.46 3.58 -22.01
C THR A 34 1.68 4.06 -20.58
N GLY A 35 2.93 4.15 -20.15
CA GLY A 35 3.32 4.70 -18.86
C GLY A 35 2.65 3.99 -17.67
N LEU A 36 2.32 4.75 -16.64
CA LEU A 36 1.72 4.21 -15.41
C LEU A 36 0.36 3.54 -15.64
N LYS A 37 -0.42 3.97 -16.65
CA LYS A 37 -1.69 3.29 -16.99
C LYS A 37 -1.47 1.88 -17.50
N ALA A 38 -0.48 1.68 -18.39
CA ALA A 38 -0.09 0.35 -18.85
C ALA A 38 0.39 -0.51 -17.67
N TYR A 39 1.20 0.05 -16.80
CA TYR A 39 1.72 -0.66 -15.65
C TYR A 39 0.62 -1.05 -14.65
N SER A 40 -0.33 -0.14 -14.38
CA SER A 40 -1.48 -0.42 -13.52
C SER A 40 -2.40 -1.50 -14.12
N ALA A 41 -2.61 -1.48 -15.45
CA ALA A 41 -3.39 -2.51 -16.14
C ALA A 41 -2.70 -3.88 -16.14
N ALA A 42 -1.37 -3.92 -16.26
CA ALA A 42 -0.56 -5.14 -16.17
C ALA A 42 -0.55 -5.78 -14.78
N ARG A 43 -0.90 -5.02 -13.76
CA ARG A 43 -0.99 -5.45 -12.35
C ARG A 43 -2.38 -5.09 -11.80
N PRO A 44 -3.42 -5.76 -12.28
CA PRO A 44 -4.80 -5.34 -12.04
C PRO A 44 -5.20 -5.46 -10.55
N PRO A 45 -6.11 -4.60 -10.05
CA PRO A 45 -6.53 -4.59 -8.64
C PRO A 45 -7.04 -5.94 -8.10
N HIS A 46 -7.55 -6.82 -8.96
CA HIS A 46 -7.99 -8.14 -8.51
C HIS A 46 -6.83 -9.10 -8.22
N SER A 47 -5.59 -8.82 -8.67
CA SER A 47 -4.41 -9.57 -8.24
C SER A 47 -4.12 -9.34 -6.76
N GLU A 48 -4.28 -8.10 -6.27
CA GLU A 48 -4.19 -7.78 -4.85
C GLU A 48 -5.33 -8.45 -4.07
N GLY A 49 -6.57 -8.28 -4.53
CA GLY A 49 -7.75 -8.84 -3.85
C GLY A 49 -7.69 -10.35 -3.68
N LEU A 50 -7.24 -11.09 -4.71
CA LEU A 50 -7.09 -12.54 -4.62
C LEU A 50 -5.97 -12.94 -3.66
N ALA A 51 -4.80 -12.28 -3.73
CA ALA A 51 -3.69 -12.56 -2.82
C ALA A 51 -4.06 -12.29 -1.36
N ILE A 52 -4.83 -11.23 -1.09
CA ILE A 52 -5.39 -10.94 0.25
C ILE A 52 -6.30 -12.08 0.71
N CYS A 53 -7.19 -12.59 -0.14
CA CYS A 53 -8.06 -13.69 0.20
C CYS A 53 -7.27 -14.97 0.52
N ILE A 54 -6.27 -15.31 -0.30
CA ILE A 54 -5.39 -16.49 -0.08
C ILE A 54 -4.63 -16.32 1.24
N ALA A 55 -3.99 -15.19 1.46
CA ALA A 55 -3.24 -14.92 2.68
C ALA A 55 -4.11 -14.99 3.94
N SER A 56 -5.33 -14.46 3.86
CA SER A 56 -6.28 -14.47 4.98
C SER A 56 -6.79 -15.87 5.30
N TYR A 57 -7.07 -16.67 4.27
CA TYR A 57 -7.47 -18.06 4.45
C TYR A 57 -6.33 -18.88 5.08
N LEU A 58 -5.10 -18.73 4.59
CA LEU A 58 -3.94 -19.40 5.18
C LEU A 58 -3.67 -18.94 6.62
N ALA A 59 -3.88 -17.66 6.93
CA ALA A 59 -3.76 -17.15 8.29
C ALA A 59 -4.77 -17.82 9.24
N HIS A 60 -6.01 -18.01 8.78
CA HIS A 60 -7.05 -18.77 9.51
C HIS A 60 -6.63 -20.20 9.73
N GLU A 61 -6.28 -20.94 8.68
CA GLU A 61 -5.93 -22.37 8.73
C GLU A 61 -4.68 -22.67 9.58
N THR A 62 -3.74 -21.73 9.62
CA THR A 62 -2.48 -21.88 10.36
C THR A 62 -2.50 -21.22 11.73
N ASN A 63 -3.63 -20.65 12.15
CA ASN A 63 -3.77 -19.88 13.37
C ASN A 63 -2.74 -18.76 13.50
N CYS A 64 -2.43 -18.09 12.38
CA CYS A 64 -1.54 -16.92 12.35
C CYS A 64 -2.36 -15.65 12.61
N VAL A 65 -2.49 -15.28 13.88
CA VAL A 65 -3.49 -14.29 14.33
C VAL A 65 -3.13 -12.82 14.07
N ASN A 66 -1.89 -12.50 13.69
CA ASN A 66 -1.45 -11.10 13.51
C ASN A 66 -0.94 -10.87 12.07
N ILE A 67 -1.77 -10.29 11.23
CA ILE A 67 -1.48 -10.03 9.80
C ILE A 67 -1.50 -8.54 9.50
N ASN A 68 -0.46 -8.04 8.84
CA ASN A 68 -0.41 -6.71 8.25
C ASN A 68 -0.53 -6.83 6.73
N LEU A 69 -1.61 -6.30 6.17
CA LEU A 69 -1.81 -6.18 4.73
C LEU A 69 -1.18 -4.87 4.29
N LEU A 70 -0.01 -4.96 3.65
CA LEU A 70 0.80 -3.81 3.28
C LEU A 70 0.22 -3.05 2.08
N HIS A 71 0.45 -1.75 2.02
CA HIS A 71 0.27 -0.86 0.87
C HIS A 71 -0.95 -1.17 -0.02
N LEU A 72 -2.16 -1.23 0.55
CA LEU A 72 -3.39 -1.40 -0.22
C LEU A 72 -3.58 -0.23 -1.20
N THR A 73 -3.80 -0.53 -2.49
CA THR A 73 -3.76 0.51 -3.53
C THR A 73 -5.09 0.83 -4.18
N SER A 74 -6.11 0.00 -3.98
CA SER A 74 -7.35 0.10 -4.75
C SER A 74 -8.60 -0.21 -3.92
N ARG A 75 -9.75 0.21 -4.43
CA ARG A 75 -11.05 -0.17 -3.87
C ARG A 75 -11.17 -1.69 -3.69
N LYS A 76 -10.78 -2.47 -4.71
CA LYS A 76 -10.88 -3.95 -4.65
C LYS A 76 -10.01 -4.56 -3.57
N ALA A 77 -8.79 -4.05 -3.38
CA ALA A 77 -7.88 -4.52 -2.33
C ALA A 77 -8.46 -4.21 -0.93
N VAL A 78 -8.92 -2.98 -0.71
CA VAL A 78 -9.51 -2.58 0.58
C VAL A 78 -10.79 -3.38 0.87
N GLU A 79 -11.69 -3.52 -0.11
CA GLU A 79 -12.91 -4.30 0.06
C GLU A 79 -12.62 -5.77 0.35
N ALA A 80 -11.61 -6.38 -0.30
CA ALA A 80 -11.16 -7.74 0.01
C ALA A 80 -10.66 -7.83 1.46
N ALA A 81 -9.80 -6.89 1.89
CA ALA A 81 -9.27 -6.86 3.25
C ALA A 81 -10.38 -6.75 4.31
N LEU A 82 -11.36 -5.87 4.08
CA LEU A 82 -12.51 -5.71 4.98
C LEU A 82 -13.42 -6.96 5.03
N LYS A 83 -13.65 -7.60 3.87
CA LYS A 83 -14.42 -8.86 3.80
C LYS A 83 -13.72 -9.98 4.57
N MET A 84 -12.40 -10.11 4.41
CA MET A 84 -11.62 -11.13 5.11
C MET A 84 -11.56 -10.88 6.61
N ALA A 85 -11.41 -9.63 7.04
CA ALA A 85 -11.48 -9.28 8.46
C ALA A 85 -12.84 -9.63 9.09
N LYS A 86 -13.93 -9.48 8.33
CA LYS A 86 -15.27 -9.91 8.77
C LYS A 86 -15.42 -11.44 8.78
N ALA A 87 -14.86 -12.14 7.80
CA ALA A 87 -14.93 -13.60 7.69
C ALA A 87 -14.11 -14.32 8.77
N PHE A 88 -12.96 -13.75 9.14
CA PHE A 88 -12.03 -14.30 10.13
C PHE A 88 -11.79 -13.34 11.30
N PRO A 89 -12.77 -13.10 12.18
CA PRO A 89 -12.71 -12.07 13.22
C PRO A 89 -11.68 -12.36 14.33
N HIS A 90 -11.18 -13.59 14.43
CA HIS A 90 -10.10 -13.99 15.33
C HIS A 90 -8.71 -13.62 14.81
N VAL A 91 -8.58 -13.25 13.51
CA VAL A 91 -7.32 -12.76 12.92
C VAL A 91 -7.30 -11.23 13.00
N ASN A 92 -6.29 -10.71 13.69
CA ASN A 92 -6.08 -9.27 13.85
C ASN A 92 -5.39 -8.70 12.60
N PHE A 93 -6.19 -8.40 11.59
CA PHE A 93 -5.74 -7.74 10.37
C PHE A 93 -5.46 -6.26 10.61
N ARG A 94 -4.33 -5.79 10.10
CA ARG A 94 -4.02 -4.37 9.96
C ARG A 94 -3.86 -4.04 8.48
N ARG A 95 -4.35 -2.85 8.10
CA ARG A 95 -4.49 -2.39 6.71
C ARG A 95 -3.68 -1.13 6.53
N GLU A 96 -2.64 -1.24 5.74
CA GLU A 96 -1.70 -0.17 5.47
C GLU A 96 -2.00 0.48 4.12
N VAL A 97 -1.73 1.78 4.02
CA VAL A 97 -1.66 2.51 2.75
C VAL A 97 -0.37 3.32 2.72
N THR A 98 0.19 3.59 1.54
CA THR A 98 1.36 4.46 1.45
C THR A 98 0.96 5.91 1.15
N VAL A 99 1.79 6.85 1.58
CA VAL A 99 1.61 8.27 1.21
C VAL A 99 1.64 8.46 -0.30
N GLY A 100 2.43 7.67 -1.04
CA GLY A 100 2.49 7.71 -2.50
C GLY A 100 1.15 7.35 -3.15
N HIS A 101 0.46 6.30 -2.69
CA HIS A 101 -0.85 5.89 -3.19
C HIS A 101 -1.99 6.84 -2.78
N LEU A 102 -1.80 7.66 -1.75
CA LEU A 102 -2.74 8.71 -1.36
C LEU A 102 -2.58 10.01 -2.17
N LEU A 103 -1.37 10.30 -2.65
CA LEU A 103 -1.06 11.58 -3.31
C LEU A 103 -0.99 11.50 -4.83
N LEU A 104 -0.67 10.34 -5.40
CA LEU A 104 -0.44 10.16 -6.83
C LEU A 104 -1.52 9.28 -7.46
N ASP A 105 -1.95 9.64 -8.65
CA ASP A 105 -2.65 8.73 -9.55
C ASP A 105 -1.82 8.48 -10.82
N TYR A 106 -2.23 7.57 -11.68
CA TYR A 106 -1.46 7.19 -12.87
C TYR A 106 -1.42 8.27 -13.97
N ASP A 107 -2.16 9.38 -13.81
CA ASP A 107 -2.11 10.56 -14.67
C ASP A 107 -1.14 11.63 -14.12
N ALA A 108 -0.47 11.36 -12.99
CA ALA A 108 0.50 12.27 -12.40
C ALA A 108 1.64 12.62 -13.39
N PRO A 109 2.09 13.89 -13.41
CA PRO A 109 3.11 14.35 -14.37
C PRO A 109 4.50 13.75 -14.13
N THR A 110 4.68 12.99 -13.05
CA THR A 110 5.92 12.28 -12.72
C THR A 110 6.27 11.15 -13.70
N GLY A 111 5.30 10.70 -14.52
CA GLY A 111 5.50 9.62 -15.47
C GLY A 111 6.08 8.36 -14.83
N VAL A 112 7.03 7.70 -15.51
CA VAL A 112 7.66 6.44 -15.06
C VAL A 112 8.41 6.55 -13.72
N LEU A 113 8.73 7.75 -13.26
CA LEU A 113 9.36 7.95 -11.96
C LEU A 113 8.47 7.48 -10.80
N ALA A 114 7.14 7.54 -10.95
CA ALA A 114 6.19 7.03 -9.97
C ALA A 114 5.87 5.53 -10.10
N LYS A 115 6.63 4.78 -10.89
CA LYS A 115 6.50 3.31 -10.93
C LYS A 115 6.82 2.70 -9.57
N VAL A 116 5.88 1.92 -9.02
CA VAL A 116 5.97 1.25 -7.70
C VAL A 116 5.16 -0.05 -7.73
N ASN A 117 5.41 -0.95 -6.80
CA ASN A 117 4.67 -2.20 -6.59
C ASN A 117 4.01 -2.20 -5.20
N PRO A 118 2.68 -2.40 -5.15
CA PRO A 118 1.72 -2.42 -6.25
C PRO A 118 1.63 -1.05 -6.95
N PRO A 119 1.07 -0.96 -8.17
CA PRO A 119 1.15 0.27 -8.96
C PRO A 119 0.25 1.39 -8.44
N ILE A 120 0.63 2.63 -8.77
CA ILE A 120 -0.25 3.80 -8.65
C ILE A 120 -1.51 3.56 -9.49
N ARG A 121 -2.68 3.89 -8.93
CA ARG A 121 -4.00 3.58 -9.49
C ARG A 121 -4.70 4.79 -10.08
N SER A 122 -5.98 4.63 -10.39
CA SER A 122 -6.86 5.68 -10.87
C SER A 122 -7.11 6.75 -9.80
N ARG A 123 -7.49 7.95 -10.22
CA ARG A 123 -7.97 8.99 -9.31
C ARG A 123 -9.14 8.50 -8.45
N ALA A 124 -10.03 7.68 -9.01
CA ALA A 124 -11.15 7.11 -8.28
C ALA A 124 -10.71 6.17 -7.14
N ASP A 125 -9.65 5.39 -7.34
CA ASP A 125 -9.07 4.56 -6.29
C ASP A 125 -8.39 5.42 -5.21
N VAL A 126 -7.66 6.47 -5.58
CA VAL A 126 -7.06 7.44 -4.65
C VAL A 126 -8.13 8.08 -3.76
N GLU A 127 -9.23 8.56 -4.34
CA GLU A 127 -10.33 9.15 -3.56
C GLU A 127 -11.01 8.11 -2.65
N TYR A 128 -11.13 6.86 -3.10
CA TYR A 128 -11.64 5.79 -2.28
C TYR A 128 -10.72 5.46 -1.09
N LEU A 129 -9.41 5.46 -1.29
CA LEU A 129 -8.43 5.28 -0.21
C LEU A 129 -8.56 6.41 0.83
N TRP A 130 -8.65 7.67 0.39
CA TRP A 130 -8.88 8.80 1.29
C TRP A 130 -10.18 8.67 2.07
N GLN A 131 -11.29 8.33 1.41
CA GLN A 131 -12.56 8.12 2.09
C GLN A 131 -12.47 6.99 3.13
N THR A 132 -11.80 5.89 2.77
CA THR A 132 -11.61 4.75 3.66
C THR A 132 -10.73 5.10 4.87
N LEU A 133 -9.73 5.97 4.67
CA LEU A 133 -8.87 6.51 5.73
C LEU A 133 -9.66 7.40 6.69
N LEU A 134 -10.49 8.29 6.16
CA LEU A 134 -11.40 9.15 6.92
C LEU A 134 -12.41 8.34 7.74
N ASP A 135 -12.94 7.26 7.15
CA ASP A 135 -13.87 6.32 7.81
C ASP A 135 -13.20 5.47 8.91
N GLY A 136 -11.90 5.60 9.13
CA GLY A 136 -11.16 4.82 10.13
C GLY A 136 -10.95 3.34 9.78
N LYS A 137 -11.09 2.97 8.50
CA LYS A 137 -10.97 1.58 8.02
C LYS A 137 -9.54 1.21 7.60
N LEU A 138 -8.62 2.17 7.53
CA LEU A 138 -7.19 1.96 7.36
C LEU A 138 -6.48 2.23 8.68
N ASP A 139 -5.47 1.43 8.98
CA ASP A 139 -4.83 1.41 10.30
C ASP A 139 -3.65 2.39 10.39
N TRP A 140 -2.81 2.49 9.35
CA TRP A 140 -1.73 3.47 9.29
C TRP A 140 -1.31 3.83 7.86
N VAL A 141 -0.55 4.90 7.77
CA VAL A 141 0.10 5.34 6.53
C VAL A 141 1.60 5.17 6.69
N CYS A 142 2.26 4.57 5.68
CA CYS A 142 3.71 4.45 5.63
C CYS A 142 4.29 5.14 4.40
N SER A 143 5.61 5.20 4.30
CA SER A 143 6.31 5.72 3.12
C SER A 143 6.56 4.64 2.05
N ASP A 144 6.75 3.40 2.48
CA ASP A 144 7.29 2.31 1.66
C ASP A 144 8.53 2.76 0.87
N HIS A 145 9.46 3.43 1.56
CA HIS A 145 10.62 4.10 0.98
C HIS A 145 11.55 3.10 0.29
N ALA A 146 11.53 3.09 -1.04
CA ALA A 146 12.34 2.22 -1.89
C ALA A 146 13.04 3.03 -2.98
N CYS A 147 13.92 3.95 -2.57
CA CYS A 147 14.65 4.83 -3.49
C CYS A 147 15.64 4.05 -4.36
N CYS A 148 15.85 4.55 -5.56
CA CYS A 148 16.89 4.09 -6.46
C CYS A 148 17.40 5.27 -7.31
N ARG A 149 18.56 5.10 -7.95
CA ARG A 149 19.11 6.14 -8.80
C ARG A 149 18.22 6.36 -10.03
N HIS A 150 18.21 7.59 -10.56
CA HIS A 150 17.37 8.00 -11.69
C HIS A 150 17.55 7.10 -12.90
N GLU A 151 18.78 6.76 -13.27
CA GLU A 151 19.13 5.92 -14.41
C GLU A 151 18.64 4.46 -14.26
N MET A 152 18.23 4.04 -13.07
CA MET A 152 17.59 2.74 -12.85
C MET A 152 16.08 2.81 -13.12
N LYS A 153 15.49 3.99 -13.06
CA LYS A 153 14.05 4.21 -13.33
C LYS A 153 13.78 4.57 -14.78
N VAL A 154 14.68 5.33 -15.38
CA VAL A 154 14.51 5.84 -16.73
C VAL A 154 15.58 5.21 -17.63
N ASP A 155 15.16 4.35 -18.55
CA ASP A 155 16.07 3.80 -19.56
C ASP A 155 16.49 4.91 -20.54
N ALA A 156 17.79 5.06 -20.77
CA ALA A 156 18.33 6.12 -21.62
C ALA A 156 17.89 6.01 -23.09
N LYS A 157 17.60 4.78 -23.57
CA LYS A 157 17.16 4.53 -24.96
C LYS A 157 15.64 4.60 -25.13
N GLN A 158 14.90 4.32 -24.05
CA GLN A 158 13.45 4.28 -24.03
C GLN A 158 12.91 4.94 -22.74
N PRO A 159 13.05 6.26 -22.59
CA PRO A 159 12.78 6.95 -21.32
C PRO A 159 11.31 6.92 -20.87
N GLY A 160 10.38 6.61 -21.77
CA GLY A 160 8.95 6.44 -21.46
C GLY A 160 8.52 5.00 -21.18
N GLU A 161 9.43 4.01 -21.33
CA GLU A 161 9.10 2.59 -21.21
C GLU A 161 9.01 2.16 -19.74
N VAL A 162 7.78 2.04 -19.24
CA VAL A 162 7.51 1.76 -17.83
C VAL A 162 7.95 0.37 -17.39
N PHE A 163 7.95 -0.61 -18.29
CA PHE A 163 8.32 -2.00 -17.94
C PHE A 163 9.82 -2.18 -17.72
N MET A 164 10.66 -1.35 -18.33
CA MET A 164 12.11 -1.40 -18.19
C MET A 164 12.64 -0.77 -16.91
N GLY A 165 11.95 0.24 -16.36
CA GLY A 165 12.37 0.95 -15.16
C GLY A 165 12.18 0.14 -13.87
N LYS A 166 13.04 0.36 -12.88
CA LYS A 166 12.92 -0.22 -11.54
C LYS A 166 11.70 0.33 -10.80
N SER A 167 10.99 -0.53 -10.06
CA SER A 167 9.89 -0.13 -9.18
C SER A 167 10.39 0.42 -7.85
N GLY A 168 9.62 1.33 -7.25
CA GLY A 168 9.91 1.97 -5.98
C GLY A 168 10.36 3.42 -6.13
N PHE A 169 10.03 4.26 -5.16
CA PHE A 169 10.48 5.65 -5.04
C PHE A 169 10.62 6.05 -3.56
N GLY A 170 11.29 7.16 -3.30
CA GLY A 170 11.41 7.72 -1.96
C GLY A 170 10.07 8.32 -1.49
N GLY A 171 9.81 8.29 -0.20
CA GLY A 171 8.57 8.83 0.37
C GLY A 171 8.67 9.24 1.83
N THR A 172 9.77 8.91 2.51
CA THR A 172 9.93 9.18 3.96
C THR A 172 9.79 10.66 4.27
N GLU A 173 10.40 11.55 3.50
CA GLU A 173 10.34 13.02 3.70
C GLU A 173 8.93 13.59 3.46
N TYR A 174 8.09 12.91 2.67
CA TYR A 174 6.74 13.34 2.34
C TYR A 174 5.66 12.69 3.22
N LEU A 175 6.00 11.71 4.05
CA LEU A 175 5.02 10.95 4.83
C LEU A 175 4.17 11.89 5.69
N LEU A 176 4.78 12.58 6.64
CA LEU A 176 4.05 13.45 7.55
C LEU A 176 3.50 14.70 6.86
N SER A 177 4.30 15.37 6.04
CA SER A 177 3.89 16.59 5.35
C SER A 177 2.76 16.35 4.36
N GLY A 178 2.80 15.25 3.60
CA GLY A 178 1.76 14.88 2.65
C GLY A 178 0.44 14.50 3.33
N VAL A 179 0.50 13.64 4.35
CA VAL A 179 -0.70 13.25 5.13
C VAL A 179 -1.29 14.44 5.87
N ALA A 180 -0.46 15.31 6.46
CA ALA A 180 -0.93 16.52 7.15
C ALA A 180 -1.57 17.51 6.17
N SER A 181 -0.92 17.83 5.06
CA SER A 181 -1.42 18.79 4.08
C SER A 181 -2.75 18.35 3.46
N GLU A 182 -2.80 17.19 2.84
CA GLU A 182 -4.01 16.71 2.19
C GLU A 182 -5.07 16.20 3.19
N GLY A 183 -4.66 15.55 4.26
CA GLY A 183 -5.56 15.05 5.29
C GLY A 183 -6.32 16.18 5.98
N ARG A 184 -5.64 17.29 6.31
CA ARG A 184 -6.30 18.47 6.90
C ARG A 184 -7.33 19.10 5.97
N LYS A 185 -7.03 19.23 4.68
CA LYS A 185 -7.99 19.71 3.68
C LYS A 185 -9.24 18.83 3.61
N ARG A 186 -9.08 17.53 3.86
CA ARG A 186 -10.13 16.52 3.82
C ARG A 186 -10.82 16.27 5.17
N GLY A 187 -10.43 17.00 6.23
CA GLY A 187 -11.06 16.96 7.55
C GLY A 187 -10.41 16.04 8.58
N LEU A 188 -9.24 15.44 8.31
CA LEU A 188 -8.51 14.69 9.34
C LEU A 188 -8.11 15.62 10.49
N SER A 189 -8.34 15.19 11.73
CA SER A 189 -7.82 15.88 12.93
C SER A 189 -6.31 15.64 13.07
N TRP A 190 -5.63 16.51 13.82
CA TRP A 190 -4.20 16.32 14.14
C TRP A 190 -3.97 15.02 14.93
N ASN A 191 -4.86 14.69 15.86
CA ASN A 191 -4.78 13.43 16.61
C ASN A 191 -4.86 12.23 15.67
N ARG A 192 -5.80 12.23 14.71
CA ARG A 192 -5.91 11.14 13.74
C ARG A 192 -4.68 11.03 12.83
N ILE A 193 -4.06 12.15 12.46
CA ILE A 193 -2.80 12.14 11.72
C ILE A 193 -1.68 11.49 12.56
N ALA A 194 -1.55 11.85 13.83
CA ALA A 194 -0.57 11.25 14.75
C ALA A 194 -0.80 9.75 14.93
N GLU A 195 -2.06 9.33 15.11
CA GLU A 195 -2.41 7.90 15.16
C GLU A 195 -1.96 7.15 13.90
N LEU A 196 -2.30 7.68 12.71
CA LEU A 196 -2.03 7.05 11.42
C LEU A 196 -0.55 7.01 11.04
N THR A 197 0.25 7.97 11.50
CA THR A 197 1.66 8.09 11.11
C THR A 197 2.64 7.68 12.19
N SER A 198 2.17 7.40 13.42
CA SER A 198 3.02 7.11 14.56
C SER A 198 2.42 6.07 15.52
N TRP A 199 1.37 6.43 16.25
CA TRP A 199 0.82 5.62 17.34
C TRP A 199 0.43 4.20 16.92
N ASN A 200 -0.39 4.05 15.88
CA ASN A 200 -0.90 2.73 15.47
C ASN A 200 0.21 1.76 15.05
N ALA A 201 1.27 2.27 14.42
CA ALA A 201 2.44 1.48 14.08
C ALA A 201 3.24 1.10 15.34
N ALA A 202 3.46 2.03 16.27
CA ALA A 202 4.16 1.76 17.53
C ALA A 202 3.44 0.67 18.33
N GLU A 203 2.13 0.77 18.50
CA GLU A 203 1.30 -0.24 19.14
C GLU A 203 1.40 -1.61 18.45
N ARG A 204 1.27 -1.63 17.12
CA ARG A 204 1.32 -2.88 16.34
C ARG A 204 2.63 -3.62 16.46
N PHE A 205 3.74 -2.88 16.49
CA PHE A 205 5.09 -3.45 16.56
C PHE A 205 5.67 -3.51 17.98
N GLY A 206 4.87 -3.20 19.01
CA GLY A 206 5.25 -3.32 20.41
C GLY A 206 6.35 -2.34 20.85
N LEU A 207 6.40 -1.15 20.25
CA LEU A 207 7.37 -0.10 20.58
C LEU A 207 6.88 0.70 21.78
N LYS A 208 7.15 0.22 22.97
CA LYS A 208 6.54 0.69 24.22
C LYS A 208 6.78 2.15 24.59
N SER A 209 7.85 2.79 24.06
CA SER A 209 8.21 4.17 24.37
C SER A 209 8.19 5.08 23.14
N LYS A 210 7.43 4.69 22.10
CA LYS A 210 7.30 5.45 20.84
C LYS A 210 5.85 5.66 20.46
N GLY A 211 5.61 6.64 19.59
CA GLY A 211 4.31 6.88 18.99
C GLY A 211 3.45 7.91 19.71
N ASP A 212 3.84 8.35 20.90
CA ASP A 212 3.14 9.36 21.69
C ASP A 212 4.13 10.37 22.29
N ILE A 213 3.61 11.47 22.83
CA ILE A 213 4.36 12.48 23.57
C ILE A 213 3.95 12.37 25.04
N ALA A 214 4.72 11.58 25.79
CA ALA A 214 4.47 11.35 27.22
C ALA A 214 5.80 11.26 27.99
N ALA A 215 5.76 11.45 29.31
CA ALA A 215 6.95 11.31 30.14
C ALA A 215 7.52 9.89 30.05
N GLY A 216 8.81 9.77 29.71
CA GLY A 216 9.49 8.48 29.49
C GLY A 216 9.41 7.91 28.09
N TYR A 217 8.80 8.64 27.14
CA TYR A 217 8.85 8.34 25.71
C TYR A 217 10.06 9.01 25.03
N ASP A 218 10.54 8.44 23.94
CA ASP A 218 11.68 8.94 23.14
C ASP A 218 11.30 10.18 22.30
#